data_605083e942a378025700c00f9bf82d65
#
_entry.id   605083e942a378025700c00f9bf82d65
#
_cell.length_a   1.000
_cell.length_b   1.000
_cell.length_c   1.000
_cell.angle_alpha   90.00
_cell.angle_beta   90.00
_cell.angle_gamma   90.00
#
_symmetry.space_group_name_H-M   'P 1'
#
loop_
_entity.id
_entity.type
_entity.pdbx_description
1 polymer ?
#
loop_
_entity_poly.entity_id
_entity_poly.type
_entity_poly.pdbx_seq_one_letter_code
_entity_poly.pdbx_strand_id
1 'polypeptide(L)'
;MKRTTSVKAWVSIFDFIQPFVKESLSNFIDSNGNIKKVGAKPKFSDLDIITLSLVADSLSINSENLLFSKLRSEYQKDFPLLIDRSQFNRRRKHLRKIIDLVRQSLVKKLLPAENIFILDSLPIEICKFARAKRINICKENTQTSLEYGYCASQNTYYFGYKFHDVCSLGGVMTSFDLSKANHADIQYLRDIEPDYTDCLLLGDKAYLDSEISIGIVRKTGYPIKYSYAFQSKELSQTTGVVSQSSKTD
;
A
#
# COMPACT_ATOMS: atom_id res chain seq x y z
N MET A 1 8.42 11.48 33.97
CA MET A 1 6.95 11.67 33.84
C MET A 1 6.51 11.78 32.39
N LYS A 2 6.73 10.75 31.54
CA LYS A 2 6.38 10.72 30.10
C LYS A 2 5.78 9.38 29.63
N ARG A 3 5.35 8.48 30.53
CA ARG A 3 4.83 7.13 30.16
C ARG A 3 3.30 7.00 30.10
N THR A 4 2.56 7.96 30.64
CA THR A 4 1.09 7.87 30.77
C THR A 4 0.33 8.22 29.48
N THR A 5 0.93 8.94 28.55
CA THR A 5 0.28 9.33 27.28
C THR A 5 0.28 8.20 26.24
N SER A 6 1.26 7.28 26.31
CA SER A 6 1.40 6.17 25.37
C SER A 6 0.36 5.05 25.60
N VAL A 7 -0.02 4.79 26.86
CA VAL A 7 -0.94 3.70 27.22
C VAL A 7 -2.36 3.95 26.70
N LYS A 8 -2.85 5.18 26.86
CA LYS A 8 -4.19 5.55 26.37
C LYS A 8 -4.30 5.52 24.83
N ALA A 9 -3.20 5.76 24.11
CA ALA A 9 -3.21 5.84 22.67
C ALA A 9 -3.53 4.47 22.01
N TRP A 10 -3.00 3.36 22.54
CA TRP A 10 -3.21 2.02 21.98
C TRP A 10 -4.68 1.59 22.02
N VAL A 11 -5.28 1.67 23.22
CA VAL A 11 -6.69 1.29 23.41
C VAL A 11 -7.58 2.22 22.58
N SER A 12 -7.30 3.52 22.57
CA SER A 12 -8.06 4.49 21.78
C SER A 12 -7.97 4.21 20.27
N ILE A 13 -6.78 3.82 19.76
CA ILE A 13 -6.62 3.44 18.34
C ILE A 13 -7.36 2.13 18.06
N PHE A 14 -7.27 1.15 18.95
CA PHE A 14 -7.99 -0.11 18.82
C PHE A 14 -9.50 0.10 18.78
N ASP A 15 -10.04 0.87 19.73
CA ASP A 15 -11.46 1.20 19.82
C ASP A 15 -11.94 2.04 18.63
N PHE A 16 -11.06 2.84 18.04
CA PHE A 16 -11.36 3.62 16.83
C PHE A 16 -11.40 2.72 15.58
N ILE A 17 -10.44 1.79 15.44
CA ILE A 17 -10.33 0.93 14.24
C ILE A 17 -11.35 -0.21 14.26
N GLN A 18 -11.62 -0.81 15.42
CA GLN A 18 -12.45 -2.03 15.54
C GLN A 18 -13.87 -1.87 14.95
N PRO A 19 -14.63 -0.80 15.20
CA PRO A 19 -15.96 -0.61 14.62
C PRO A 19 -15.95 -0.61 13.10
N PHE A 20 -14.91 0.02 12.51
CA PHE A 20 -14.72 0.07 11.08
C PHE A 20 -14.43 -1.32 10.48
N VAL A 21 -13.54 -2.08 11.11
CA VAL A 21 -13.24 -3.48 10.70
C VAL A 21 -14.50 -4.33 10.81
N LYS A 22 -15.26 -4.19 11.89
CA LYS A 22 -16.52 -4.90 12.11
C LYS A 22 -17.56 -4.59 11.04
N GLU A 23 -17.72 -3.32 10.67
CA GLU A 23 -18.60 -2.89 9.58
C GLU A 23 -18.18 -3.51 8.24
N SER A 24 -16.89 -3.42 7.91
CA SER A 24 -16.33 -3.99 6.68
C SER A 24 -16.49 -5.51 6.57
N LEU A 25 -16.57 -6.19 7.71
CA LEU A 25 -16.70 -7.65 7.79
C LEU A 25 -18.10 -8.14 8.18
N SER A 26 -19.10 -7.28 8.24
CA SER A 26 -20.45 -7.59 8.75
C SER A 26 -21.06 -8.85 8.12
N ASN A 27 -20.82 -9.10 6.84
CA ASN A 27 -21.33 -10.27 6.10
C ASN A 27 -20.53 -11.55 6.36
N PHE A 28 -19.31 -11.46 6.86
CA PHE A 28 -18.36 -12.57 6.98
C PHE A 28 -18.22 -13.10 8.40
N ILE A 29 -18.54 -12.29 9.42
CA ILE A 29 -18.37 -12.64 10.83
C ILE A 29 -19.68 -13.01 11.52
N ASP A 30 -19.56 -13.81 12.57
CA ASP A 30 -20.68 -14.11 13.49
C ASP A 30 -20.80 -13.06 14.59
N SER A 31 -21.79 -13.23 15.50
CA SER A 31 -22.03 -12.35 16.65
C SER A 31 -20.83 -12.21 17.60
N ASN A 32 -19.90 -13.17 17.59
CA ASN A 32 -18.69 -13.18 18.42
C ASN A 32 -17.47 -12.60 17.67
N GLY A 33 -17.63 -12.07 16.46
CA GLY A 33 -16.55 -11.49 15.65
C GLY A 33 -15.63 -12.54 15.00
N ASN A 34 -16.06 -13.80 14.90
CA ASN A 34 -15.30 -14.84 14.21
C ASN A 34 -15.84 -15.08 12.80
N ILE A 35 -14.94 -15.37 11.85
CA ILE A 35 -15.33 -15.78 10.51
C ILE A 35 -16.22 -17.03 10.59
N LYS A 36 -17.33 -16.99 9.86
CA LYS A 36 -18.32 -18.07 9.83
C LYS A 36 -17.68 -19.35 9.28
N LYS A 37 -17.44 -20.31 10.18
CA LYS A 37 -16.89 -21.63 9.85
C LYS A 37 -17.40 -22.69 10.84
N VAL A 38 -17.32 -23.95 10.43
CA VAL A 38 -17.64 -25.10 11.29
C VAL A 38 -16.52 -25.30 12.29
N GLY A 39 -16.86 -25.66 13.54
CA GLY A 39 -15.93 -26.02 14.61
C GLY A 39 -15.96 -25.09 15.81
N ALA A 40 -15.03 -25.28 16.73
CA ALA A 40 -14.94 -24.50 17.96
C ALA A 40 -14.63 -23.03 17.68
N LYS A 41 -15.38 -22.14 18.35
CA LYS A 41 -15.21 -20.68 18.19
C LYS A 41 -14.08 -20.19 19.10
N PRO A 42 -13.08 -19.47 18.55
CA PRO A 42 -12.04 -18.87 19.36
C PRO A 42 -12.57 -17.79 20.29
N LYS A 43 -12.07 -17.72 21.52
CA LYS A 43 -12.41 -16.67 22.48
C LYS A 43 -11.81 -15.31 22.08
N PHE A 44 -10.52 -15.31 21.63
CA PHE A 44 -9.91 -14.15 21.00
C PHE A 44 -10.35 -14.16 19.53
N SER A 45 -11.20 -13.24 19.15
CA SER A 45 -11.93 -13.29 17.86
C SER A 45 -11.04 -13.06 16.64
N ASP A 46 -11.52 -13.39 15.44
CA ASP A 46 -10.85 -13.05 14.20
C ASP A 46 -10.88 -11.52 13.96
N LEU A 47 -11.95 -10.85 14.41
CA LEU A 47 -12.05 -9.40 14.42
C LEU A 47 -10.93 -8.77 15.26
N ASP A 48 -10.66 -9.29 16.48
CA ASP A 48 -9.59 -8.79 17.34
C ASP A 48 -8.20 -8.98 16.70
N ILE A 49 -7.97 -10.11 16.02
CA ILE A 49 -6.71 -10.36 15.31
C ILE A 49 -6.49 -9.34 14.19
N ILE A 50 -7.52 -9.08 13.39
CA ILE A 50 -7.44 -8.13 12.27
C ILE A 50 -7.23 -6.71 12.82
N THR A 51 -8.03 -6.31 13.79
CA THR A 51 -7.92 -4.99 14.42
C THR A 51 -6.53 -4.79 15.04
N LEU A 52 -6.06 -5.76 15.82
CA LEU A 52 -4.73 -5.68 16.45
C LEU A 52 -3.60 -5.62 15.43
N SER A 53 -3.74 -6.29 14.29
CA SER A 53 -2.77 -6.21 13.19
C SER A 53 -2.71 -4.80 12.61
N LEU A 54 -3.86 -4.19 12.32
CA LEU A 54 -3.94 -2.82 11.80
C LEU A 54 -3.43 -1.77 12.80
N VAL A 55 -3.71 -1.97 14.10
CA VAL A 55 -3.16 -1.11 15.17
C VAL A 55 -1.64 -1.21 15.22
N ALA A 56 -1.08 -2.43 15.13
CA ALA A 56 0.37 -2.62 15.10
C ALA A 56 1.00 -1.90 13.91
N ASP A 57 0.41 -2.04 12.72
CA ASP A 57 0.87 -1.37 11.50
C ASP A 57 0.79 0.16 11.63
N SER A 58 -0.31 0.72 12.16
CA SER A 58 -0.48 2.16 12.37
C SER A 58 0.54 2.75 13.36
N LEU A 59 1.02 1.93 14.29
CA LEU A 59 2.05 2.30 15.27
C LEU A 59 3.47 1.93 14.81
N SER A 60 3.63 1.51 13.55
CA SER A 60 4.93 1.10 12.96
C SER A 60 5.61 -0.03 13.75
N ILE A 61 4.82 -0.94 14.35
CA ILE A 61 5.35 -2.09 15.08
C ILE A 61 5.43 -3.30 14.15
N ASN A 62 6.55 -3.44 13.49
CA ASN A 62 6.82 -4.51 12.51
C ASN A 62 7.20 -5.85 13.17
N SER A 63 7.49 -5.87 14.49
CA SER A 63 7.91 -7.07 15.21
C SER A 63 6.78 -7.62 16.07
N GLU A 64 6.28 -8.83 15.76
CA GLU A 64 5.31 -9.53 16.60
C GLU A 64 5.84 -9.80 18.02
N ASN A 65 7.16 -10.01 18.19
CA ASN A 65 7.76 -10.14 19.52
C ASN A 65 7.61 -8.85 20.33
N LEU A 66 7.90 -7.70 19.72
CA LEU A 66 7.76 -6.40 20.36
C LEU A 66 6.27 -6.13 20.68
N LEU A 67 5.37 -6.41 19.73
CA LEU A 67 3.93 -6.28 19.92
C LEU A 67 3.46 -7.06 21.16
N PHE A 68 3.75 -8.35 21.22
CA PHE A 68 3.31 -9.23 22.31
C PHE A 68 3.99 -8.90 23.65
N SER A 69 5.24 -8.46 23.64
CA SER A 69 5.93 -7.96 24.83
C SER A 69 5.18 -6.76 25.42
N LYS A 70 4.84 -5.78 24.58
CA LYS A 70 4.07 -4.59 25.00
C LYS A 70 2.67 -4.96 25.50
N LEU A 71 1.93 -5.77 24.75
CA LEU A 71 0.58 -6.18 25.14
C LEU A 71 0.55 -6.87 26.51
N ARG A 72 1.50 -7.75 26.78
CA ARG A 72 1.58 -8.46 28.06
C ARG A 72 2.05 -7.61 29.22
N SER A 73 2.97 -6.66 28.97
CA SER A 73 3.53 -5.82 30.04
C SER A 73 2.65 -4.60 30.38
N GLU A 74 1.98 -4.02 29.39
CA GLU A 74 1.32 -2.73 29.55
C GLU A 74 -0.20 -2.80 29.40
N TYR A 75 -0.73 -3.81 28.65
CA TYR A 75 -2.14 -3.90 28.24
C TYR A 75 -2.81 -5.21 28.58
N GLN A 76 -2.26 -5.99 29.51
CA GLN A 76 -2.82 -7.29 29.89
C GLN A 76 -4.28 -7.21 30.36
N LYS A 77 -4.66 -6.11 31.01
CA LYS A 77 -6.03 -5.87 31.50
C LYS A 77 -7.00 -5.58 30.36
N ASP A 78 -6.52 -4.92 29.32
CA ASP A 78 -7.33 -4.53 28.17
C ASP A 78 -7.54 -5.72 27.20
N PHE A 79 -6.59 -6.68 27.18
CA PHE A 79 -6.64 -7.88 26.36
C PHE A 79 -6.60 -9.17 27.20
N PRO A 80 -7.61 -9.45 28.04
CA PRO A 80 -7.59 -10.60 28.97
C PRO A 80 -7.63 -11.94 28.26
N LEU A 81 -8.11 -11.99 27.03
CA LEU A 81 -8.22 -13.19 26.20
C LEU A 81 -7.10 -13.31 25.15
N LEU A 82 -6.03 -12.50 25.30
CA LEU A 82 -4.91 -12.50 24.35
C LEU A 82 -4.30 -13.89 24.23
N ILE A 83 -4.20 -14.37 23.00
CA ILE A 83 -3.62 -15.67 22.66
C ILE A 83 -2.10 -15.60 22.58
N ASP A 84 -1.45 -16.76 22.38
CA ASP A 84 -0.01 -16.82 22.16
C ASP A 84 0.38 -16.22 20.80
N ARG A 85 1.58 -15.62 20.74
CA ARG A 85 2.14 -15.04 19.52
C ARG A 85 2.13 -16.02 18.34
N SER A 86 2.47 -17.27 18.55
CA SER A 86 2.47 -18.28 17.48
C SER A 86 1.06 -18.62 16.96
N GLN A 87 0.06 -18.62 17.85
CA GLN A 87 -1.35 -18.75 17.44
C GLN A 87 -1.82 -17.51 16.67
N PHE A 88 -1.48 -16.31 17.15
CA PHE A 88 -1.77 -15.06 16.47
C PHE A 88 -1.19 -15.07 15.05
N ASN A 89 0.11 -15.36 14.89
CA ASN A 89 0.78 -15.41 13.61
C ASN A 89 0.11 -16.39 12.63
N ARG A 90 -0.19 -17.62 13.08
CA ARG A 90 -0.89 -18.60 12.24
C ARG A 90 -2.26 -18.11 11.81
N ARG A 91 -3.07 -17.57 12.72
CA ARG A 91 -4.41 -17.08 12.42
C ARG A 91 -4.34 -15.84 11.50
N ARG A 92 -3.45 -14.88 11.76
CA ARG A 92 -3.22 -13.72 10.91
C ARG A 92 -2.90 -14.13 9.47
N LYS A 93 -2.03 -15.13 9.28
CA LYS A 93 -1.70 -15.67 7.94
C LYS A 93 -2.94 -16.25 7.23
N HIS A 94 -3.78 -16.99 7.95
CA HIS A 94 -5.03 -17.51 7.37
C HIS A 94 -6.03 -16.41 7.03
N LEU A 95 -6.03 -15.31 7.77
CA LEU A 95 -6.90 -14.17 7.58
C LEU A 95 -6.39 -13.18 6.50
N ARG A 96 -5.24 -13.45 5.85
CA ARG A 96 -4.61 -12.49 4.91
C ARG A 96 -5.57 -11.97 3.85
N LYS A 97 -6.37 -12.82 3.22
CA LYS A 97 -7.36 -12.42 2.21
C LYS A 97 -8.45 -11.51 2.80
N ILE A 98 -8.86 -11.77 4.04
CA ILE A 98 -9.86 -10.96 4.74
C ILE A 98 -9.27 -9.62 5.15
N ILE A 99 -8.02 -9.58 5.61
CA ILE A 99 -7.30 -8.33 5.91
C ILE A 99 -7.21 -7.46 4.65
N ASP A 100 -6.94 -8.06 3.50
CA ASP A 100 -6.91 -7.33 2.23
C ASP A 100 -8.30 -6.77 1.83
N LEU A 101 -9.38 -7.51 2.04
CA LEU A 101 -10.74 -6.98 1.85
C LEU A 101 -11.03 -5.77 2.75
N VAL A 102 -10.58 -5.80 4.02
CA VAL A 102 -10.70 -4.65 4.93
C VAL A 102 -9.88 -3.48 4.41
N ARG A 103 -8.64 -3.72 3.95
CA ARG A 103 -7.81 -2.68 3.33
C ARG A 103 -8.51 -2.03 2.13
N GLN A 104 -9.05 -2.83 1.22
CA GLN A 104 -9.79 -2.31 0.05
C GLN A 104 -11.03 -1.51 0.45
N SER A 105 -11.74 -1.93 1.50
CA SER A 105 -12.88 -1.18 2.05
C SER A 105 -12.43 0.17 2.66
N LEU A 106 -11.28 0.20 3.34
CA LEU A 106 -10.66 1.43 3.84
C LEU A 106 -10.29 2.38 2.70
N VAL A 107 -9.63 1.87 1.68
CA VAL A 107 -9.27 2.65 0.49
C VAL A 107 -10.49 3.31 -0.11
N LYS A 108 -11.57 2.56 -0.35
CA LYS A 108 -12.83 3.10 -0.89
C LYS A 108 -13.44 4.22 -0.04
N LYS A 109 -13.33 4.15 1.29
CA LYS A 109 -13.82 5.20 2.20
C LYS A 109 -12.92 6.43 2.25
N LEU A 110 -11.60 6.23 2.09
CA LEU A 110 -10.60 7.28 2.21
C LEU A 110 -10.29 7.96 0.87
N LEU A 111 -10.67 7.33 -0.25
CA LEU A 111 -10.48 7.91 -1.57
C LEU A 111 -11.29 9.21 -1.69
N PRO A 112 -10.63 10.33 -1.94
CA PRO A 112 -11.33 11.57 -2.28
C PRO A 112 -12.10 11.39 -3.60
N ALA A 113 -13.06 12.27 -3.87
CA ALA A 113 -13.76 12.32 -5.16
C ALA A 113 -12.85 12.73 -6.34
N GLU A 114 -11.56 12.90 -6.09
CA GLU A 114 -10.55 13.27 -7.09
C GLU A 114 -10.11 12.04 -7.87
N ASN A 115 -10.08 12.19 -9.19
CA ASN A 115 -9.64 11.14 -10.11
C ASN A 115 -8.19 11.39 -10.57
N ILE A 116 -7.30 11.72 -9.64
CA ILE A 116 -5.87 11.95 -9.91
C ILE A 116 -5.04 11.01 -9.03
N PHE A 117 -4.19 10.22 -9.67
CA PHE A 117 -3.34 9.25 -8.99
C PHE A 117 -1.88 9.40 -9.41
N ILE A 118 -0.98 9.10 -8.51
CA ILE A 118 0.47 9.14 -8.72
C ILE A 118 0.98 7.71 -8.78
N LEU A 119 1.76 7.42 -9.81
CA LEU A 119 2.40 6.15 -10.08
C LEU A 119 3.89 6.26 -9.77
N ASP A 120 4.42 5.36 -8.95
CA ASP A 120 5.85 5.31 -8.67
C ASP A 120 6.34 3.87 -8.49
N SER A 121 7.66 3.69 -8.56
CA SER A 121 8.29 2.42 -8.28
C SER A 121 9.53 2.60 -7.41
N LEU A 122 9.77 1.61 -6.55
CA LEU A 122 10.97 1.60 -5.74
C LEU A 122 11.66 0.23 -5.73
N PRO A 123 13.00 0.17 -5.72
CA PRO A 123 13.73 -1.07 -5.63
C PRO A 123 13.60 -1.69 -4.23
N ILE A 124 13.33 -2.99 -4.16
CA ILE A 124 13.40 -3.79 -2.93
C ILE A 124 14.60 -4.73 -3.04
N GLU A 125 15.71 -4.32 -2.49
CA GLU A 125 16.89 -5.18 -2.38
C GLU A 125 16.63 -6.29 -1.35
N ILE A 126 16.74 -7.54 -1.79
CA ILE A 126 16.56 -8.71 -0.90
C ILE A 126 17.89 -9.15 -0.28
N CYS A 127 18.97 -8.97 -1.01
CA CYS A 127 20.30 -9.23 -0.49
C CYS A 127 21.35 -8.44 -1.22
N LYS A 128 22.53 -8.29 -0.60
CA LYS A 128 23.69 -7.69 -1.23
C LYS A 128 24.04 -8.43 -2.53
N PHE A 129 24.35 -7.67 -3.58
CA PHE A 129 24.64 -8.17 -4.92
C PHE A 129 25.58 -9.38 -4.94
N ALA A 130 26.66 -9.35 -4.14
CA ALA A 130 27.61 -10.45 -4.02
C ALA A 130 27.01 -11.77 -3.51
N ARG A 131 25.85 -11.74 -2.88
CA ARG A 131 25.15 -12.93 -2.35
C ARG A 131 24.05 -13.46 -3.28
N ALA A 132 23.73 -12.77 -4.34
CA ALA A 132 22.62 -13.08 -5.25
C ALA A 132 22.65 -14.53 -5.73
N LYS A 133 23.81 -15.06 -6.11
CA LYS A 133 23.97 -16.44 -6.60
C LYS A 133 23.63 -17.53 -5.56
N ARG A 134 23.66 -17.21 -4.27
CA ARG A 134 23.45 -18.16 -3.15
C ARG A 134 22.03 -18.18 -2.63
N ILE A 135 21.21 -17.24 -3.04
CA ILE A 135 19.81 -17.13 -2.58
C ILE A 135 18.92 -18.12 -3.34
N ASN A 136 18.07 -18.82 -2.59
CA ASN A 136 17.11 -19.80 -3.11
C ASN A 136 15.64 -19.32 -2.99
N ILE A 137 15.40 -18.04 -2.67
CA ILE A 137 14.05 -17.51 -2.51
C ILE A 137 13.34 -17.53 -3.87
N CYS A 138 12.17 -18.16 -3.94
CA CYS A 138 11.29 -18.24 -5.10
C CYS A 138 11.97 -18.76 -6.39
N LYS A 139 13.05 -19.53 -6.30
CA LYS A 139 13.75 -20.08 -7.48
C LYS A 139 12.92 -21.12 -8.23
N GLU A 140 12.00 -21.79 -7.56
CA GLU A 140 11.11 -22.80 -8.10
C GLU A 140 10.07 -22.25 -9.10
N ASN A 141 9.82 -20.93 -9.04
CA ASN A 141 8.90 -20.26 -9.93
C ASN A 141 9.57 -19.13 -10.68
N THR A 142 9.74 -19.30 -11.98
CA THR A 142 10.40 -18.32 -12.85
C THR A 142 9.66 -16.98 -12.92
N GLN A 143 8.35 -16.95 -12.67
CA GLN A 143 7.57 -15.71 -12.68
C GLN A 143 7.80 -14.86 -11.44
N THR A 144 8.06 -15.51 -10.30
CA THR A 144 8.26 -14.83 -9.01
C THR A 144 9.71 -14.87 -8.52
N SER A 145 10.63 -15.40 -9.32
CA SER A 145 12.06 -15.44 -8.96
C SER A 145 12.65 -14.04 -8.87
N LEU A 146 13.65 -13.91 -7.99
CA LEU A 146 14.44 -12.68 -7.86
C LEU A 146 15.26 -12.44 -9.14
N GLU A 147 15.45 -11.16 -9.49
CA GLU A 147 16.26 -10.76 -10.63
C GLU A 147 17.15 -9.56 -10.31
N TYR A 148 18.12 -9.32 -11.20
CA TYR A 148 18.96 -8.14 -11.15
C TYR A 148 18.24 -6.95 -11.75
N GLY A 149 18.28 -5.81 -11.08
CA GLY A 149 17.73 -4.55 -11.54
C GLY A 149 18.72 -3.41 -11.39
N TYR A 150 18.40 -2.30 -12.03
CA TYR A 150 19.16 -1.06 -11.94
C TYR A 150 18.25 0.06 -11.48
N CYS A 151 18.67 0.78 -10.43
CA CYS A 151 17.99 1.95 -9.92
C CYS A 151 18.69 3.21 -10.43
N ALA A 152 18.08 3.90 -11.40
CA ALA A 152 18.68 5.07 -12.03
C ALA A 152 18.87 6.24 -11.05
N SER A 153 17.92 6.48 -10.15
CA SER A 153 17.98 7.56 -9.16
C SER A 153 19.14 7.39 -8.16
N GLN A 154 19.49 6.15 -7.84
CA GLN A 154 20.59 5.82 -6.93
C GLN A 154 21.88 5.43 -7.66
N ASN A 155 21.85 5.34 -8.99
CA ASN A 155 22.95 4.89 -9.84
C ASN A 155 23.55 3.56 -9.35
N THR A 156 22.69 2.59 -8.99
CA THR A 156 23.15 1.33 -8.39
C THR A 156 22.39 0.13 -8.90
N TYR A 157 23.10 -1.00 -9.01
CA TYR A 157 22.50 -2.30 -9.29
C TYR A 157 22.06 -2.96 -8.00
N TYR A 158 20.92 -3.63 -8.01
CA TYR A 158 20.39 -4.39 -6.88
C TYR A 158 19.88 -5.77 -7.33
N PHE A 159 19.71 -6.66 -6.37
CA PHE A 159 19.12 -7.98 -6.60
C PHE A 159 17.88 -8.16 -5.73
N GLY A 160 16.72 -8.31 -6.36
CA GLY A 160 15.47 -8.34 -5.62
C GLY A 160 14.23 -8.20 -6.48
N TYR A 161 13.32 -7.38 -6.01
CA TYR A 161 12.06 -7.01 -6.65
C TYR A 161 11.98 -5.51 -6.88
N LYS A 162 11.07 -5.11 -7.74
CA LYS A 162 10.59 -3.74 -7.86
C LYS A 162 9.18 -3.67 -7.29
N PHE A 163 8.97 -2.77 -6.35
CA PHE A 163 7.65 -2.45 -5.80
C PHE A 163 7.06 -1.31 -6.59
N HIS A 164 5.85 -1.50 -7.06
CA HIS A 164 5.07 -0.48 -7.74
C HIS A 164 3.89 -0.11 -6.87
N ASP A 165 3.51 1.16 -6.84
CA ASP A 165 2.33 1.62 -6.15
C ASP A 165 1.60 2.71 -6.91
N VAL A 166 0.31 2.82 -6.62
CA VAL A 166 -0.57 3.88 -7.10
C VAL A 166 -1.18 4.56 -5.89
N CYS A 167 -0.88 5.83 -5.73
CA CYS A 167 -1.41 6.66 -4.65
C CYS A 167 -2.33 7.77 -5.18
N SER A 168 -3.40 8.08 -4.45
CA SER A 168 -4.16 9.31 -4.68
C SER A 168 -3.35 10.55 -4.25
N LEU A 169 -3.74 11.75 -4.67
CA LEU A 169 -3.12 12.99 -4.20
C LEU A 169 -3.19 13.15 -2.67
N GLY A 170 -4.21 12.60 -2.04
CA GLY A 170 -4.34 12.54 -0.58
C GLY A 170 -3.43 11.54 0.12
N GLY A 171 -2.57 10.83 -0.63
CA GLY A 171 -1.63 9.85 -0.07
C GLY A 171 -2.25 8.49 0.26
N VAL A 172 -3.43 8.18 -0.27
CA VAL A 172 -4.06 6.87 -0.10
C VAL A 172 -3.52 5.91 -1.17
N MET A 173 -2.81 4.86 -0.75
CA MET A 173 -2.34 3.79 -1.63
C MET A 173 -3.52 2.95 -2.10
N THR A 174 -3.85 3.03 -3.38
CA THR A 174 -5.02 2.36 -4.00
C THR A 174 -4.68 0.99 -4.51
N SER A 175 -3.52 0.86 -5.16
CA SER A 175 -3.00 -0.40 -5.69
C SER A 175 -1.51 -0.51 -5.42
N PHE A 176 -1.00 -1.73 -5.35
CA PHE A 176 0.43 -2.01 -5.31
C PHE A 176 0.72 -3.41 -5.82
N ASP A 177 1.91 -3.61 -6.36
CA ASP A 177 2.39 -4.91 -6.82
C ASP A 177 3.91 -5.05 -6.68
N LEU A 178 4.38 -6.28 -6.80
CA LEU A 178 5.79 -6.65 -6.82
C LEU A 178 6.14 -7.31 -8.14
N SER A 179 6.97 -6.67 -8.92
CA SER A 179 7.55 -7.27 -10.12
C SER A 179 9.01 -7.68 -9.90
N LYS A 180 9.56 -8.44 -10.83
CA LYS A 180 11.00 -8.71 -10.88
C LYS A 180 11.77 -7.40 -11.05
N ALA A 181 12.97 -7.33 -10.48
CA ALA A 181 13.78 -6.12 -10.53
C ALA A 181 14.12 -5.61 -11.95
N ASN A 182 14.16 -6.51 -12.94
CA ASN A 182 14.41 -6.19 -14.35
C ASN A 182 13.13 -5.84 -15.15
N HIS A 183 11.96 -5.88 -14.52
CA HIS A 183 10.70 -5.57 -15.21
C HIS A 183 10.61 -4.07 -15.50
N ALA A 184 10.21 -3.70 -16.71
CA ALA A 184 10.04 -2.30 -17.07
C ALA A 184 8.79 -1.71 -16.40
N ASP A 185 8.87 -0.48 -15.91
CA ASP A 185 7.78 0.20 -15.20
C ASP A 185 6.51 0.33 -16.07
N ILE A 186 6.69 0.47 -17.38
CA ILE A 186 5.59 0.51 -18.35
C ILE A 186 4.73 -0.77 -18.36
N GLN A 187 5.27 -1.92 -18.01
CA GLN A 187 4.49 -3.17 -17.95
C GLN A 187 3.46 -3.10 -16.82
N TYR A 188 3.87 -2.56 -15.66
CA TYR A 188 2.94 -2.36 -14.54
C TYR A 188 1.79 -1.41 -14.93
N LEU A 189 2.08 -0.33 -15.67
CA LEU A 189 1.03 0.56 -16.17
C LEU A 189 0.00 -0.20 -17.04
N ARG A 190 0.45 -1.12 -17.89
CA ARG A 190 -0.43 -1.95 -18.71
C ARG A 190 -1.30 -2.88 -17.87
N ASP A 191 -0.76 -3.42 -16.79
CA ASP A 191 -1.47 -4.34 -15.91
C ASP A 191 -2.59 -3.64 -15.13
N ILE A 192 -2.38 -2.37 -14.73
CA ILE A 192 -3.37 -1.60 -13.94
C ILE A 192 -4.34 -0.77 -14.79
N GLU A 193 -4.06 -0.53 -16.07
CA GLU A 193 -4.90 0.30 -16.95
C GLU A 193 -6.39 -0.04 -16.90
N PRO A 194 -6.82 -1.33 -16.85
CA PRO A 194 -8.22 -1.67 -16.79
C PRO A 194 -8.94 -1.21 -15.52
N ASP A 195 -8.21 -1.04 -14.41
CA ASP A 195 -8.75 -0.69 -13.10
C ASP A 195 -8.91 0.83 -12.91
N TYR A 196 -8.23 1.64 -13.76
CA TYR A 196 -8.17 3.10 -13.67
C TYR A 196 -8.79 3.75 -14.88
N THR A 197 -10.13 3.86 -14.89
CA THR A 197 -10.90 4.55 -15.94
C THR A 197 -11.30 5.96 -15.47
N ASP A 198 -11.42 6.90 -16.41
CA ASP A 198 -11.86 8.28 -16.14
C ASP A 198 -11.02 9.01 -15.08
N CYS A 199 -9.71 8.76 -15.06
CA CYS A 199 -8.78 9.37 -14.11
C CYS A 199 -7.51 9.87 -14.81
N LEU A 200 -6.75 10.69 -14.08
CA LEU A 200 -5.42 11.15 -14.48
C LEU A 200 -4.37 10.36 -13.70
N LEU A 201 -3.49 9.67 -14.42
CA LEU A 201 -2.32 9.00 -13.86
C LEU A 201 -1.08 9.88 -14.09
N LEU A 202 -0.35 10.18 -13.01
CA LEU A 202 0.89 10.94 -13.02
C LEU A 202 2.04 9.98 -12.69
N GLY A 203 3.00 9.84 -13.57
CA GLY A 203 4.19 9.00 -13.38
C GLY A 203 5.45 9.67 -13.91
N ASP A 204 6.60 9.08 -13.61
CA ASP A 204 7.87 9.51 -14.19
C ASP A 204 8.02 9.04 -15.66
N LYS A 205 9.15 9.40 -16.29
CA LYS A 205 9.41 9.05 -17.69
C LYS A 205 9.48 7.54 -17.98
N ALA A 206 9.72 6.71 -16.97
CA ALA A 206 9.79 5.27 -17.12
C ALA A 206 8.43 4.63 -17.46
N TYR A 207 7.33 5.35 -17.21
CA TYR A 207 5.96 4.96 -17.54
C TYR A 207 5.46 5.53 -18.88
N LEU A 208 6.31 6.19 -19.66
CA LEU A 208 5.89 6.75 -20.95
C LEU A 208 5.85 5.66 -22.03
N ASP A 209 4.69 5.55 -22.68
CA ASP A 209 4.49 4.74 -23.88
C ASP A 209 3.52 5.45 -24.81
N SER A 210 3.94 5.69 -26.06
CA SER A 210 3.12 6.38 -27.05
C SER A 210 1.83 5.63 -27.39
N GLU A 211 1.84 4.30 -27.33
CA GLU A 211 0.67 3.48 -27.65
C GLU A 211 -0.36 3.49 -26.52
N ILE A 212 0.08 3.42 -25.27
CA ILE A 212 -0.80 3.48 -24.09
C ILE A 212 -1.41 4.87 -23.94
N SER A 213 -0.64 5.93 -24.16
CA SER A 213 -1.16 7.30 -24.16
C SER A 213 -2.34 7.47 -25.08
N ILE A 214 -2.27 6.89 -26.28
CA ILE A 214 -3.36 6.91 -27.27
C ILE A 214 -4.53 6.01 -26.81
N GLY A 215 -4.26 4.85 -26.20
CA GLY A 215 -5.28 3.91 -25.72
C GLY A 215 -6.16 4.48 -24.61
N ILE A 216 -5.57 5.12 -23.61
CA ILE A 216 -6.28 5.71 -22.47
C ILE A 216 -7.11 6.94 -22.94
N VAL A 217 -6.56 7.77 -23.83
CA VAL A 217 -7.30 8.90 -24.45
C VAL A 217 -8.55 8.43 -25.20
N ARG A 218 -8.48 7.28 -25.88
CA ARG A 218 -9.63 6.77 -26.65
C ARG A 218 -10.78 6.24 -25.79
N LYS A 219 -10.49 5.70 -24.61
CA LYS A 219 -11.54 5.12 -23.74
C LYS A 219 -12.29 6.17 -22.91
N THR A 220 -11.65 7.28 -22.55
CA THR A 220 -12.16 8.22 -21.56
C THR A 220 -12.43 9.62 -22.10
N GLY A 221 -12.02 9.92 -23.34
CA GLY A 221 -12.21 11.27 -23.94
C GLY A 221 -11.38 12.39 -23.30
N TYR A 222 -10.62 12.10 -22.25
CA TYR A 222 -9.70 13.05 -21.61
C TYR A 222 -8.25 12.72 -21.94
N PRO A 223 -7.43 13.71 -22.34
CA PRO A 223 -6.00 13.49 -22.58
C PRO A 223 -5.30 13.24 -21.24
N ILE A 224 -4.57 12.14 -21.16
CA ILE A 224 -3.62 11.94 -20.05
C ILE A 224 -2.54 13.01 -20.20
N LYS A 225 -2.53 13.96 -19.28
CA LYS A 225 -1.44 14.94 -19.17
C LYS A 225 -0.36 14.32 -18.31
N TYR A 226 0.71 13.84 -18.93
CA TYR A 226 1.92 13.50 -18.23
C TYR A 226 2.51 14.77 -17.64
N SER A 227 2.51 14.88 -16.31
CA SER A 227 3.29 15.91 -15.65
C SER A 227 4.73 15.39 -15.58
N TYR A 228 5.58 15.94 -16.44
CA TYR A 228 7.02 15.86 -16.19
C TYR A 228 7.27 16.43 -14.81
N ALA A 229 8.02 15.70 -13.95
CA ALA A 229 8.56 16.30 -12.75
C ALA A 229 9.34 17.54 -13.19
N PHE A 230 8.82 18.72 -12.91
CA PHE A 230 9.42 19.99 -13.24
C PHE A 230 10.79 20.05 -12.55
N GLN A 231 11.87 19.94 -13.30
CA GLN A 231 13.14 20.46 -12.85
C GLN A 231 12.95 21.97 -12.69
N SER A 232 13.25 22.49 -11.51
CA SER A 232 13.04 23.86 -11.05
C SER A 232 13.70 24.98 -11.90
N LYS A 233 14.13 24.69 -13.12
CA LYS A 233 14.72 25.65 -14.06
C LYS A 233 13.75 26.23 -15.09
N GLU A 234 12.56 25.67 -15.28
CA GLU A 234 11.63 26.18 -16.32
C GLU A 234 10.48 27.06 -15.77
N LEU A 235 10.35 27.21 -14.46
CA LEU A 235 9.33 28.07 -13.84
C LEU A 235 9.60 29.57 -14.00
N SER A 236 10.79 29.98 -14.49
CA SER A 236 11.14 31.39 -14.67
C SER A 236 10.80 31.97 -16.06
N GLN A 237 10.32 31.16 -17.00
CA GLN A 237 10.03 31.63 -18.37
C GLN A 237 8.56 31.67 -18.76
N THR A 238 7.63 31.15 -17.96
CA THR A 238 6.21 31.07 -18.31
C THR A 238 5.34 32.15 -17.66
N THR A 239 5.89 33.05 -16.85
CA THR A 239 5.17 34.19 -16.26
C THR A 239 5.24 35.48 -17.11
N GLY A 240 5.76 35.42 -18.34
CA GLY A 240 6.02 36.58 -19.21
C GLY A 240 4.99 36.86 -20.30
N VAL A 241 3.91 36.13 -20.44
CA VAL A 241 2.95 36.37 -21.54
C VAL A 241 1.50 36.28 -21.09
N VAL A 242 1.06 37.16 -20.24
CA VAL A 242 -0.36 37.60 -20.17
C VAL A 242 -0.38 39.04 -19.68
N SER A 243 -0.04 39.99 -20.55
CA SER A 243 -0.52 41.35 -20.44
C SER A 243 -0.22 42.09 -21.76
N GLN A 244 -1.11 41.99 -22.71
CA GLN A 244 -1.34 43.02 -23.73
C GLN A 244 -2.42 42.55 -24.72
N SER A 245 -3.66 42.91 -24.47
CA SER A 245 -4.58 43.36 -25.50
C SER A 245 -5.88 43.84 -24.85
N SER A 246 -5.89 45.07 -24.44
CA SER A 246 -7.11 45.86 -24.36
C SER A 246 -6.70 47.32 -24.49
N LYS A 247 -6.72 47.86 -25.70
CA LYS A 247 -6.98 49.25 -26.06
C LYS A 247 -7.41 49.24 -27.51
N THR A 248 -8.66 49.29 -27.65
CA THR A 248 -9.55 50.22 -28.39
C THR A 248 -8.95 51.02 -29.50
N ASP A 249 -9.61 50.99 -30.59
CA ASP A 249 -10.49 52.08 -31.08
C ASP A 249 -11.66 51.47 -31.82
#